data_144b5ab8fa250fd51a490a8a7ea2384b
#
_entry.id   144b5ab8fa250fd51a490a8a7ea2384b
#
_cell.length_a   1.000
_cell.length_b   1.000
_cell.length_c   1.000
_cell.angle_alpha   90.00
_cell.angle_beta   90.00
_cell.angle_gamma   90.00
#
_symmetry.space_group_name_H-M   'P 1'
#
loop_
_entity.id
_entity.type
_entity.pdbx_description
1 polymer ?
#
loop_
_entity_poly.entity_id
_entity_poly.type
_entity_poly.pdbx_seq_one_letter_code
_entity_poly.pdbx_strand_id
1 'polypeptide(L)'
;MKRTLKLTALAVVTFHFVIVVLHSIAHQILPVPATPAQLAFIVPVIIVAPIVAAFMLLKFETAGMLLLAASMLGSFVFGLYYHFIADTIDHVAHVTQMQPVLWSQMFQATSYLLAISEAVAAAVGLVWLARRSAA
;
A
#
# COMPACT_ATOMS: atom_id res chain seq x y z
N MET A 1 17.96 -3.36 -18.08
CA MET A 1 16.67 -2.64 -17.86
C MET A 1 15.70 -3.46 -16.98
N LYS A 2 15.45 -4.74 -17.26
CA LYS A 2 14.58 -5.62 -16.43
C LYS A 2 15.04 -5.73 -14.96
N ARG A 3 16.36 -5.83 -14.70
CA ARG A 3 16.92 -5.94 -13.33
C ARG A 3 16.62 -4.68 -12.48
N THR A 4 16.74 -3.51 -13.06
CA THR A 4 16.48 -2.25 -12.35
C THR A 4 15.01 -2.17 -11.88
N LEU A 5 14.04 -2.47 -12.77
CA LEU A 5 12.62 -2.44 -12.41
C LEU A 5 12.30 -3.48 -11.31
N LYS A 6 12.90 -4.66 -11.35
CA LYS A 6 12.74 -5.67 -10.31
C LYS A 6 13.28 -5.19 -8.95
N LEU A 7 14.46 -4.59 -8.93
CA LEU A 7 15.05 -4.03 -7.70
C LEU A 7 14.22 -2.87 -7.18
N THR A 8 13.72 -2.00 -8.06
CA THR A 8 12.80 -0.92 -7.68
C THR A 8 11.53 -1.48 -7.07
N ALA A 9 10.92 -2.51 -7.68
CA ALA A 9 9.73 -3.16 -7.14
C ALA A 9 9.96 -3.71 -5.73
N LEU A 10 11.07 -4.44 -5.51
CA LEU A 10 11.42 -4.97 -4.20
C LEU A 10 11.66 -3.88 -3.17
N ALA A 11 12.37 -2.80 -3.54
CA ALA A 11 12.62 -1.67 -2.66
C ALA A 11 11.31 -0.96 -2.25
N VAL A 12 10.41 -0.73 -3.21
CA VAL A 12 9.13 -0.08 -2.93
C VAL A 12 8.23 -0.96 -2.06
N VAL A 13 8.19 -2.28 -2.28
CA VAL A 13 7.44 -3.22 -1.41
C VAL A 13 7.98 -3.20 0.01
N THR A 14 9.31 -3.21 0.17
CA THR A 14 9.92 -3.14 1.50
C THR A 14 9.57 -1.84 2.21
N PHE A 15 9.67 -0.71 1.51
CA PHE A 15 9.28 0.60 2.04
C PHE A 15 7.80 0.63 2.41
N HIS A 16 6.91 0.19 1.49
CA HIS A 16 5.47 0.09 1.74
C HIS A 16 5.17 -0.72 3.00
N PHE A 17 5.82 -1.88 3.17
CA PHE A 17 5.60 -2.72 4.36
C PHE A 17 5.95 -2.00 5.66
N VAL A 18 7.06 -1.26 5.71
CA VAL A 18 7.43 -0.45 6.87
C VAL A 18 6.35 0.60 7.17
N ILE A 19 5.84 1.27 6.14
CA ILE A 19 4.80 2.29 6.32
C ILE A 19 3.48 1.66 6.76
N VAL A 20 3.09 0.50 6.21
CA VAL A 20 1.90 -0.25 6.67
C VAL A 20 1.98 -0.57 8.15
N VAL A 21 3.14 -1.02 8.64
CA VAL A 21 3.32 -1.32 10.08
C VAL A 21 3.13 -0.06 10.93
N LEU A 22 3.77 1.05 10.56
CA LEU A 22 3.64 2.32 11.29
C LEU A 22 2.20 2.84 11.26
N HIS A 23 1.54 2.76 10.11
CA HIS A 23 0.14 3.15 9.95
C HIS A 23 -0.80 2.29 10.79
N SER A 24 -0.57 0.98 10.80
CA SER A 24 -1.35 0.04 11.62
C SER A 24 -1.18 0.32 13.12
N ILE A 25 0.02 0.70 13.57
CA ILE A 25 0.24 1.10 14.97
C ILE A 25 -0.55 2.37 15.29
N ALA A 26 -0.55 3.36 14.38
CA ALA A 26 -1.33 4.57 14.56
C ALA A 26 -2.83 4.28 14.70
N HIS A 27 -3.39 3.38 13.87
CA HIS A 27 -4.77 2.89 14.01
C HIS A 27 -5.07 2.23 15.36
N GLN A 28 -4.11 1.51 15.95
CA GLN A 28 -4.30 0.86 17.26
C GLN A 28 -4.29 1.84 18.43
N ILE A 29 -3.49 2.91 18.32
CA ILE A 29 -3.35 3.91 19.39
C ILE A 29 -4.46 4.95 19.32
N LEU A 30 -4.88 5.33 18.13
CA LEU A 30 -6.01 6.22 17.90
C LEU A 30 -7.32 5.42 17.91
N PRO A 31 -8.45 6.01 18.30
CA PRO A 31 -9.75 5.32 18.30
C PRO A 31 -10.32 5.21 16.87
N VAL A 32 -9.56 4.61 15.98
CA VAL A 32 -9.87 4.45 14.54
C VAL A 32 -9.78 2.96 14.15
N PRO A 33 -10.65 2.09 14.69
CA PRO A 33 -10.58 0.67 14.40
C PRO A 33 -11.06 0.36 12.98
N ALA A 34 -10.31 -0.50 12.29
CA ALA A 34 -10.78 -1.06 11.03
C ALA A 34 -11.97 -2.00 11.24
N THR A 35 -12.98 -1.90 10.41
CA THR A 35 -14.13 -2.81 10.43
C THR A 35 -13.75 -4.21 9.95
N PRO A 36 -14.52 -5.28 10.28
CA PRO A 36 -14.27 -6.61 9.73
C PRO A 36 -14.23 -6.66 8.21
N ALA A 37 -15.06 -5.87 7.52
CA ALA A 37 -15.07 -5.78 6.06
C ALA A 37 -13.77 -5.14 5.52
N GLN A 38 -13.29 -4.08 6.17
CA GLN A 38 -12.00 -3.48 5.83
C GLN A 38 -10.85 -4.46 6.06
N LEU A 39 -10.83 -5.17 7.20
CA LEU A 39 -9.81 -6.18 7.52
C LEU A 39 -9.80 -7.32 6.50
N ALA A 40 -10.97 -7.77 6.02
CA ALA A 40 -11.08 -8.78 4.98
C ALA A 40 -10.46 -8.37 3.64
N PHE A 41 -10.28 -7.07 3.40
CA PHE A 41 -9.55 -6.53 2.26
C PHE A 41 -8.08 -6.21 2.62
N ILE A 42 -7.86 -5.51 3.73
CA ILE A 42 -6.53 -5.06 4.17
C ILE A 42 -5.55 -6.23 4.29
N VAL A 43 -5.95 -7.28 4.99
CA VAL A 43 -5.03 -8.40 5.26
C VAL A 43 -4.60 -9.10 3.96
N PRO A 44 -5.49 -9.60 3.09
CA PRO A 44 -5.06 -10.31 1.89
C PRO A 44 -4.46 -9.40 0.82
N VAL A 45 -5.01 -8.18 0.60
CA VAL A 45 -4.64 -7.34 -0.55
C VAL A 45 -3.52 -6.36 -0.22
N ILE A 46 -3.59 -5.69 0.94
CA ILE A 46 -2.61 -4.64 1.30
C ILE A 46 -1.36 -5.23 1.97
N ILE A 47 -1.53 -6.31 2.76
CA ILE A 47 -0.42 -6.88 3.53
C ILE A 47 0.17 -8.11 2.83
N VAL A 48 -0.65 -9.16 2.62
CA VAL A 48 -0.15 -10.47 2.18
C VAL A 48 0.25 -10.46 0.70
N ALA A 49 -0.60 -9.93 -0.18
CA ALA A 49 -0.36 -10.01 -1.62
C ALA A 49 0.94 -9.33 -2.09
N PRO A 50 1.33 -8.12 -1.61
CA PRO A 50 2.61 -7.52 -1.97
C PRO A 50 3.82 -8.33 -1.50
N ILE A 51 3.74 -8.96 -0.32
CA ILE A 51 4.79 -9.83 0.21
C ILE A 51 4.93 -11.07 -0.67
N VAL A 52 3.80 -11.73 -1.00
CA VAL A 52 3.79 -12.89 -1.91
C VAL A 52 4.34 -12.49 -3.27
N ALA A 53 3.93 -11.34 -3.81
CA ALA A 53 4.44 -10.81 -5.07
C ALA A 53 5.96 -10.62 -5.05
N ALA A 54 6.52 -10.07 -3.96
CA ALA A 54 7.96 -9.91 -3.79
C ALA A 54 8.72 -11.25 -3.83
N PHE A 55 8.19 -12.28 -3.16
CA PHE A 55 8.76 -13.64 -3.25
C PHE A 55 8.63 -14.24 -4.66
N MET A 56 7.47 -14.05 -5.30
CA MET A 56 7.26 -14.53 -6.67
C MET A 56 8.19 -13.86 -7.67
N LEU A 57 8.59 -12.61 -7.49
CA LEU A 57 9.55 -11.91 -8.33
C LEU A 57 10.93 -12.60 -8.39
N LEU A 58 11.24 -13.46 -7.43
CA LEU A 58 12.51 -14.19 -7.43
C LEU A 58 12.55 -15.31 -8.49
N LYS A 59 11.40 -16.00 -8.73
CA LYS A 59 11.29 -17.16 -9.63
C LYS A 59 10.26 -16.99 -10.74
N PHE A 60 9.15 -16.30 -10.47
CA PHE A 60 7.98 -16.17 -11.35
C PHE A 60 7.73 -14.70 -11.68
N GLU A 61 8.69 -14.04 -12.36
CA GLU A 61 8.70 -12.58 -12.56
C GLU A 61 7.36 -12.01 -13.07
N THR A 62 6.73 -12.66 -14.06
CA THR A 62 5.48 -12.16 -14.66
C THR A 62 4.32 -12.22 -13.68
N ALA A 63 4.14 -13.37 -13.03
CA ALA A 63 3.07 -13.54 -12.06
C ALA A 63 3.29 -12.64 -10.83
N GLY A 64 4.55 -12.49 -10.39
CA GLY A 64 4.91 -11.56 -9.31
C GLY A 64 4.61 -10.10 -9.66
N MET A 65 4.94 -9.65 -10.88
CA MET A 65 4.63 -8.27 -11.31
C MET A 65 3.14 -8.04 -11.52
N LEU A 66 2.39 -9.04 -12.01
CA LEU A 66 0.92 -8.96 -12.11
C LEU A 66 0.29 -8.83 -10.73
N LEU A 67 0.69 -9.70 -9.80
CA LEU A 67 0.16 -9.67 -8.44
C LEU A 67 0.53 -8.36 -7.74
N LEU A 68 1.76 -7.88 -7.91
CA LEU A 68 2.20 -6.60 -7.37
C LEU A 68 1.37 -5.44 -7.92
N ALA A 69 1.24 -5.32 -9.25
CA ALA A 69 0.47 -4.25 -9.87
C ALA A 69 -0.99 -4.26 -9.40
N ALA A 70 -1.63 -5.44 -9.38
CA ALA A 70 -3.02 -5.58 -8.98
C ALA A 70 -3.24 -5.26 -7.50
N SER A 71 -2.40 -5.80 -6.61
CA SER A 71 -2.54 -5.56 -5.17
C SER A 71 -2.25 -4.11 -4.81
N MET A 72 -1.20 -3.51 -5.35
CA MET A 72 -0.86 -2.12 -5.06
C MET A 72 -1.85 -1.12 -5.64
N LEU A 73 -2.43 -1.41 -6.82
CA LEU A 73 -3.52 -0.60 -7.36
C LEU A 73 -4.78 -0.71 -6.49
N GLY A 74 -5.13 -1.92 -6.06
CA GLY A 74 -6.24 -2.15 -5.14
C GLY A 74 -6.04 -1.44 -3.79
N SER A 75 -4.82 -1.51 -3.23
CA SER A 75 -4.44 -0.82 -1.99
C SER A 75 -4.56 0.70 -2.14
N PHE A 76 -4.04 1.25 -3.24
CA PHE A 76 -4.12 2.67 -3.56
C PHE A 76 -5.56 3.18 -3.62
N VAL A 77 -6.43 2.46 -4.34
CA VAL A 77 -7.85 2.84 -4.46
C VAL A 77 -8.55 2.76 -3.10
N PHE A 78 -8.28 1.71 -2.33
CA PHE A 78 -8.84 1.54 -0.99
C PHE A 78 -8.38 2.65 -0.04
N GLY A 79 -7.07 2.91 0.04
CA GLY A 79 -6.52 3.95 0.90
C GLY A 79 -6.99 5.35 0.49
N LEU A 80 -7.01 5.64 -0.82
CA LEU A 80 -7.53 6.91 -1.33
C LEU A 80 -8.99 7.12 -0.94
N TYR A 81 -9.83 6.08 -1.07
CA TYR A 81 -11.24 6.16 -0.71
C TYR A 81 -11.44 6.44 0.76
N TYR A 82 -10.86 5.64 1.67
CA TYR A 82 -11.12 5.75 3.10
C TYR A 82 -10.42 6.94 3.77
N HIS A 83 -9.21 7.28 3.34
CA HIS A 83 -8.43 8.34 3.98
C HIS A 83 -8.66 9.74 3.40
N PHE A 84 -9.16 9.85 2.15
CA PHE A 84 -9.21 11.16 1.48
C PHE A 84 -10.56 11.50 0.83
N ILE A 85 -11.46 10.50 0.61
CA ILE A 85 -12.72 10.73 -0.11
C ILE A 85 -13.93 10.48 0.80
N ALA A 86 -14.00 9.31 1.44
CA ALA A 86 -15.15 8.94 2.25
C ALA A 86 -15.16 9.70 3.58
N ASP A 87 -16.30 10.24 3.94
CA ASP A 87 -16.51 10.90 5.24
C ASP A 87 -16.67 9.85 6.35
N THR A 88 -15.56 9.26 6.74
CA THR A 88 -15.47 8.20 7.75
C THR A 88 -14.51 8.60 8.86
N ILE A 89 -14.48 7.81 9.94
CA ILE A 89 -13.54 8.01 11.04
C ILE A 89 -12.07 7.89 10.58
N ASP A 90 -11.82 7.19 9.46
CA ASP A 90 -10.48 7.01 8.85
C ASP A 90 -10.04 8.22 8.02
N HIS A 91 -10.91 9.20 7.79
CA HIS A 91 -10.56 10.35 6.97
C HIS A 91 -9.51 11.23 7.67
N VAL A 92 -8.45 11.59 6.95
CA VAL A 92 -7.30 12.32 7.51
C VAL A 92 -7.68 13.62 8.21
N ALA A 93 -8.70 14.34 7.72
CA ALA A 93 -9.17 15.57 8.36
C ALA A 93 -9.78 15.33 9.74
N HIS A 94 -10.43 14.20 9.97
CA HIS A 94 -10.96 13.83 11.29
C HIS A 94 -9.83 13.37 12.21
N VAL A 95 -8.96 12.50 11.72
CA VAL A 95 -7.87 11.93 12.51
C VAL A 95 -6.88 13.00 12.97
N THR A 96 -6.60 14.04 12.17
CA THR A 96 -5.67 15.12 12.55
C THR A 96 -6.13 15.92 13.79
N GLN A 97 -7.38 15.82 14.17
CA GLN A 97 -7.94 16.46 15.37
C GLN A 97 -7.89 15.57 16.61
N MET A 98 -7.45 14.32 16.48
CA MET A 98 -7.41 13.35 17.57
C MET A 98 -6.16 13.47 18.44
N GLN A 99 -6.25 12.92 19.65
CA GLN A 99 -5.13 12.78 20.57
C GLN A 99 -4.71 11.30 20.69
N PRO A 100 -3.43 11.00 20.92
CA PRO A 100 -2.31 11.96 21.06
C PRO A 100 -1.83 12.55 19.72
N VAL A 101 -1.48 13.82 19.69
CA VAL A 101 -1.08 14.57 18.47
C VAL A 101 0.02 13.87 17.67
N LEU A 102 1.02 13.29 18.31
CA LEU A 102 2.10 12.56 17.60
C LEU A 102 1.52 11.44 16.71
N TRP A 103 0.55 10.69 17.20
CA TRP A 103 -0.01 9.55 16.45
C TRP A 103 -0.99 10.01 15.38
N SER A 104 -1.71 11.11 15.59
CA SER A 104 -2.54 11.70 14.53
C SER A 104 -1.69 12.24 13.37
N GLN A 105 -0.56 12.88 13.66
CA GLN A 105 0.42 13.29 12.65
C GLN A 105 1.08 12.09 11.95
N MET A 106 1.41 11.03 12.71
CA MET A 106 1.93 9.77 12.16
C MET A 106 0.92 9.12 11.21
N PHE A 107 -0.34 9.04 11.61
CA PHE A 107 -1.42 8.53 10.76
C PHE A 107 -1.51 9.32 9.45
N GLN A 108 -1.57 10.64 9.53
CA GLN A 108 -1.63 11.51 8.37
C GLN A 108 -0.43 11.32 7.44
N ALA A 109 0.79 11.38 7.99
CA ALA A 109 2.01 11.23 7.19
C ALA A 109 2.07 9.85 6.51
N THR A 110 1.74 8.78 7.24
CA THR A 110 1.74 7.43 6.70
C THR A 110 0.63 7.20 5.67
N SER A 111 -0.55 7.84 5.79
CA SER A 111 -1.59 7.79 4.76
C SER A 111 -1.11 8.34 3.41
N TYR A 112 -0.41 9.48 3.41
CA TYR A 112 0.19 10.02 2.18
C TYR A 112 1.32 9.13 1.64
N LEU A 113 2.19 8.63 2.51
CA LEU A 113 3.31 7.76 2.11
C LEU A 113 2.81 6.42 1.55
N LEU A 114 1.72 5.86 2.10
CA LEU A 114 1.06 4.67 1.54
C LEU A 114 0.55 4.96 0.13
N ALA A 115 -0.25 6.00 -0.05
CA ALA A 115 -0.78 6.37 -1.36
C ALA A 115 0.33 6.56 -2.41
N ILE A 116 1.42 7.24 -2.05
CA ILE A 116 2.57 7.45 -2.95
C ILE A 116 3.27 6.12 -3.27
N SER A 117 3.59 5.30 -2.27
CA SER A 117 4.29 4.03 -2.47
C SER A 117 3.47 3.03 -3.28
N GLU A 118 2.17 2.98 -3.06
CA GLU A 118 1.22 2.12 -3.77
C GLU A 118 1.09 2.53 -5.24
N ALA A 119 0.94 3.83 -5.51
CA ALA A 119 0.91 4.37 -6.87
C ALA A 119 2.23 4.08 -7.62
N VAL A 120 3.37 4.28 -6.97
CA VAL A 120 4.70 4.00 -7.57
C VAL A 120 4.85 2.50 -7.85
N ALA A 121 4.50 1.63 -6.91
CA ALA A 121 4.61 0.19 -7.10
C ALA A 121 3.68 -0.33 -8.21
N ALA A 122 2.44 0.16 -8.26
CA ALA A 122 1.50 -0.15 -9.34
C ALA A 122 2.06 0.30 -10.69
N ALA A 123 2.59 1.53 -10.78
CA ALA A 123 3.21 2.05 -12.01
C ALA A 123 4.42 1.22 -12.45
N VAL A 124 5.31 0.84 -11.52
CA VAL A 124 6.47 -0.03 -11.82
C VAL A 124 6.00 -1.37 -12.41
N GLY A 125 5.00 -2.00 -11.80
CA GLY A 125 4.44 -3.26 -12.31
C GLY A 125 3.82 -3.11 -13.69
N LEU A 126 3.01 -2.08 -13.92
CA LEU A 126 2.37 -1.81 -15.22
C LEU A 126 3.40 -1.49 -16.32
N VAL A 127 4.39 -0.66 -16.02
CA VAL A 127 5.47 -0.35 -16.98
C VAL A 127 6.27 -1.60 -17.35
N TRP A 128 6.54 -2.46 -16.38
CA TRP A 128 7.24 -3.73 -16.64
C TRP A 128 6.41 -4.63 -17.57
N LEU A 129 5.12 -4.78 -17.29
CA LEU A 129 4.20 -5.58 -18.11
C LEU A 129 4.07 -5.05 -19.53
N ALA A 130 3.87 -3.73 -19.69
CA ALA A 130 3.78 -3.09 -21.02
C ALA A 130 5.03 -3.30 -21.87
N ARG A 131 6.24 -3.17 -21.25
CA ARG A 131 7.51 -3.41 -21.96
C ARG A 131 7.75 -4.87 -22.32
N ARG A 132 7.14 -5.79 -21.60
CA ARG A 132 7.22 -7.22 -21.92
C ARG A 132 6.32 -7.59 -23.09
N SER A 133 5.13 -7.00 -23.19
CA SER A 133 4.19 -7.25 -24.30
C SER A 133 4.67 -6.67 -25.63
N ALA A 134 5.59 -5.71 -25.58
CA ALA A 134 6.17 -5.07 -26.78
C ALA A 134 7.48 -5.73 -27.28
N ALA A 135 7.98 -6.77 -26.59
CA ALA A 135 9.22 -7.46 -26.92
C ALA A 135 8.98 -8.90 -27.44
#